data_1fecb093a6fec677e4c88fd903eaddc5
#
_entry.id   1fecb093a6fec677e4c88fd903eaddc5
#
_cell.length_a   1.000
_cell.length_b   1.000
_cell.length_c   1.000
_cell.angle_alpha   90.00
_cell.angle_beta   90.00
_cell.angle_gamma   90.00
#
_symmetry.space_group_name_H-M   'P 1'
#
loop_
_entity.id
_entity.type
_entity.pdbx_description
1 polymer ?
#
loop_
_entity_poly.entity_id
_entity_poly.type
_entity_poly.pdbx_seq_one_letter_code
_entity_poly.pdbx_strand_id
1 'polypeptide(L)'
;FLSWEEARRMEASGVMAVAAHTATHHAIYAAPIFPGPGEGARVRTPRGHGNTFYIVDGPTPWGLPLFRERPAMHSRAFLPSPRLLDLVQSVVPQGDERQAHAFFQNPANVERLMARIDALSPEELGAMESDEAREARIRSELSECAATLARELGHPVRSLCWPWGRGSDVARAEARKLGFSVFFETRMGANPPGASVAVRRFKARDKSWA
;
A
#
# COMPACT_ATOMS: atom_id res chain seq x y z
N PHE A 1 15.08 0.91 14.78
CA PHE A 1 15.14 0.25 13.46
C PHE A 1 16.40 -0.61 13.40
N LEU A 2 16.34 -1.78 12.79
CA LEU A 2 17.47 -2.67 12.57
C LEU A 2 18.39 -2.05 11.49
N SER A 3 19.70 -2.00 11.74
CA SER A 3 20.70 -1.62 10.75
C SER A 3 21.06 -2.79 9.83
N TRP A 4 21.60 -2.49 8.66
CA TRP A 4 22.08 -3.53 7.74
C TRP A 4 23.24 -4.36 8.32
N GLU A 5 24.07 -3.74 9.14
CA GLU A 5 25.14 -4.46 9.84
C GLU A 5 24.58 -5.47 10.85
N GLU A 6 23.56 -5.08 11.61
CA GLU A 6 22.86 -6.00 12.52
C GLU A 6 22.18 -7.14 11.76
N ALA A 7 21.50 -6.84 10.63
CA ALA A 7 20.89 -7.86 9.79
C ALA A 7 21.92 -8.91 9.31
N ARG A 8 23.08 -8.44 8.81
CA ARG A 8 24.18 -9.33 8.40
C ARG A 8 24.70 -10.19 9.56
N ARG A 9 24.86 -9.59 10.74
CA ARG A 9 25.30 -10.35 11.94
C ARG A 9 24.29 -11.41 12.36
N MET A 10 23.00 -11.08 12.26
CA MET A 10 21.93 -12.03 12.59
C MET A 10 21.92 -13.23 11.61
N GLU A 11 22.10 -12.99 10.31
CA GLU A 11 22.22 -14.08 9.34
C GLU A 11 23.50 -14.91 9.55
N ALA A 12 24.64 -14.25 9.80
CA ALA A 12 25.90 -14.93 10.05
C ALA A 12 25.88 -15.82 11.29
N SER A 13 24.96 -15.57 12.24
CA SER A 13 24.76 -16.46 13.42
C SER A 13 24.18 -17.83 13.06
N GLY A 14 23.60 -17.98 11.86
CA GLY A 14 22.91 -19.19 11.41
C GLY A 14 21.55 -19.46 12.08
N VAL A 15 21.14 -18.62 13.02
CA VAL A 15 19.85 -18.76 13.75
C VAL A 15 18.70 -18.05 13.04
N MET A 16 18.99 -16.99 12.27
CA MET A 16 18.01 -16.15 11.60
C MET A 16 18.30 -16.04 10.10
N ALA A 17 17.25 -15.90 9.32
CA ALA A 17 17.36 -15.60 7.89
C ALA A 17 16.52 -14.37 7.59
N VAL A 18 17.00 -13.51 6.67
CA VAL A 18 16.26 -12.35 6.18
C VAL A 18 15.28 -12.78 5.11
N ALA A 19 14.05 -12.29 5.21
CA ALA A 19 13.03 -12.40 4.18
C ALA A 19 12.66 -11.01 3.65
N ALA A 20 12.42 -10.90 2.35
CA ALA A 20 11.91 -9.69 1.72
C ALA A 20 10.48 -9.36 2.21
N HIS A 21 10.13 -8.07 2.18
CA HIS A 21 8.78 -7.61 2.51
C HIS A 21 8.30 -6.47 1.60
N THR A 22 8.74 -6.46 0.35
CA THR A 22 8.67 -5.37 -0.65
C THR A 22 9.49 -4.13 -0.26
N ALA A 23 9.66 -3.19 -1.18
CA ALA A 23 10.46 -1.99 -0.92
C ALA A 23 9.71 -0.99 -0.04
N THR A 24 8.42 -0.79 -0.28
CA THR A 24 7.65 0.31 0.29
C THR A 24 6.52 -0.12 1.22
N HIS A 25 6.06 -1.37 1.18
CA HIS A 25 4.90 -1.87 1.93
C HIS A 25 3.62 -1.05 1.64
N HIS A 26 3.41 -0.61 0.39
CA HIS A 26 2.30 0.28 0.08
C HIS A 26 0.94 -0.41 -0.01
N ALA A 27 -0.10 0.32 0.41
CA ALA A 27 -1.47 0.13 -0.04
C ALA A 27 -1.74 1.03 -1.25
N ILE A 28 -2.75 0.66 -2.03
CA ILE A 28 -3.24 1.44 -3.18
C ILE A 28 -4.73 1.72 -3.03
N TYR A 29 -5.21 2.75 -3.71
CA TYR A 29 -6.64 2.92 -3.92
C TYR A 29 -7.14 1.80 -4.85
N ALA A 30 -8.16 1.08 -4.43
CA ALA A 30 -8.73 -0.01 -5.23
C ALA A 30 -10.10 0.33 -5.81
N ALA A 31 -10.81 1.26 -5.19
CA ALA A 31 -12.09 1.78 -5.68
C ALA A 31 -12.46 3.04 -4.91
N PRO A 32 -13.25 3.97 -5.48
CA PRO A 32 -13.91 5.02 -4.70
C PRO A 32 -14.79 4.40 -3.61
N ILE A 33 -14.78 5.02 -2.43
CA ILE A 33 -15.76 4.72 -1.38
C ILE A 33 -16.82 5.83 -1.47
N PHE A 34 -18.03 5.46 -1.77
CA PHE A 34 -19.17 6.33 -1.64
C PHE A 34 -19.93 5.92 -0.36
N PRO A 35 -19.59 6.50 0.82
CA PRO A 35 -20.34 6.22 2.03
C PRO A 35 -21.79 6.63 1.84
N GLY A 36 -22.69 5.89 2.45
CA GLY A 36 -24.12 6.20 2.45
C GLY A 36 -24.43 7.52 3.14
N PRO A 37 -25.65 8.05 3.00
CA PRO A 37 -26.08 9.24 3.72
C PRO A 37 -25.92 9.05 5.24
N GLY A 38 -25.17 9.96 5.89
CA GLY A 38 -24.93 9.93 7.34
C GLY A 38 -23.67 9.21 7.80
N GLU A 39 -22.88 8.60 6.92
CA GLU A 39 -21.58 8.00 7.25
C GLU A 39 -20.46 9.01 7.08
N GLY A 40 -19.96 9.60 8.16
CA GLY A 40 -18.69 10.30 8.34
C GLY A 40 -18.08 11.10 7.19
N ALA A 41 -16.85 11.57 7.34
CA ALA A 41 -16.16 12.37 6.33
C ALA A 41 -15.97 11.56 5.01
N ARG A 42 -16.59 12.04 3.93
CA ARG A 42 -16.50 11.45 2.58
C ARG A 42 -15.22 11.83 1.84
N VAL A 43 -14.42 12.71 2.42
CA VAL A 43 -13.21 13.25 1.82
C VAL A 43 -12.05 13.29 2.80
N ARG A 44 -10.84 13.25 2.28
CA ARG A 44 -9.61 13.36 3.06
C ARG A 44 -9.45 14.77 3.64
N THR A 45 -9.20 14.83 4.95
CA THR A 45 -8.98 16.08 5.70
C THR A 45 -7.57 16.10 6.33
N PRO A 46 -7.01 17.25 6.74
CA PRO A 46 -5.72 17.33 7.43
C PRO A 46 -5.67 16.57 8.77
N ARG A 47 -6.80 16.45 9.46
CA ARG A 47 -6.88 15.67 10.71
C ARG A 47 -7.36 14.27 10.43
N GLY A 48 -6.40 13.41 10.15
CA GLY A 48 -6.51 11.98 10.38
C GLY A 48 -7.48 11.24 9.49
N HIS A 49 -6.94 10.52 8.59
CA HIS A 49 -7.37 9.15 8.34
C HIS A 49 -6.07 8.35 8.26
N GLY A 50 -5.82 7.63 9.32
CA GLY A 50 -4.92 6.52 9.52
C GLY A 50 -3.64 6.41 8.69
N ASN A 51 -2.72 5.64 9.14
CA ASN A 51 -1.48 5.22 8.48
C ASN A 51 -1.71 4.73 7.03
N THR A 52 -1.98 5.64 6.12
CA THR A 52 -2.24 5.33 4.73
C THR A 52 -0.95 5.48 3.96
N PHE A 53 -0.40 4.35 3.59
CA PHE A 53 0.73 4.24 2.68
C PHE A 53 0.16 4.23 1.26
N TYR A 54 0.13 5.38 0.59
CA TYR A 54 -0.42 5.50 -0.75
C TYR A 54 0.66 5.44 -1.81
N ILE A 55 0.35 4.78 -2.93
CA ILE A 55 1.05 5.00 -4.18
C ILE A 55 0.26 6.06 -4.94
N VAL A 56 0.53 7.31 -4.63
CA VAL A 56 0.23 8.44 -5.50
C VAL A 56 1.54 9.18 -5.61
N ASP A 57 2.03 9.41 -6.82
CA ASP A 57 3.20 10.23 -7.04
C ASP A 57 2.93 11.63 -6.47
N GLY A 58 3.67 11.98 -5.42
CA GLY A 58 3.51 13.25 -4.73
C GLY A 58 2.56 13.23 -3.52
N PRO A 59 2.40 14.36 -2.83
CA PRO A 59 1.52 14.49 -1.69
C PRO A 59 0.06 14.36 -2.12
N THR A 60 -0.67 13.46 -1.49
CA THR A 60 -2.09 13.25 -1.77
C THR A 60 -2.91 14.49 -1.36
N PRO A 61 -3.62 15.15 -2.28
CA PRO A 61 -4.37 16.36 -1.97
C PRO A 61 -5.43 16.16 -0.89
N TRP A 62 -5.62 17.14 -0.02
CA TRP A 62 -6.78 17.20 0.85
C TRP A 62 -8.05 17.45 0.03
N GLY A 63 -9.15 16.86 0.45
CA GLY A 63 -10.44 16.95 -0.24
C GLY A 63 -10.70 15.86 -1.28
N LEU A 64 -9.71 14.98 -1.56
CA LEU A 64 -10.00 13.79 -2.36
C LEU A 64 -11.05 12.92 -1.68
N PRO A 65 -11.94 12.28 -2.45
CA PRO A 65 -12.83 11.25 -1.93
C PRO A 65 -12.04 10.18 -1.16
N LEU A 66 -12.65 9.59 -0.16
CA LEU A 66 -12.08 8.41 0.46
C LEU A 66 -12.14 7.25 -0.52
N PHE A 67 -11.04 6.52 -0.63
CA PHE A 67 -10.93 5.34 -1.48
C PHE A 67 -10.74 4.10 -0.61
N ARG A 68 -11.27 2.98 -1.10
CA ARG A 68 -11.00 1.69 -0.50
C ARG A 68 -9.54 1.32 -0.74
N GLU A 69 -8.81 1.10 0.33
CA GLU A 69 -7.41 0.71 0.27
C GLU A 69 -7.25 -0.81 0.24
N ARG A 70 -6.27 -1.26 -0.51
CA ARG A 70 -5.90 -2.67 -0.64
C ARG A 70 -4.38 -2.81 -0.77
N PRO A 71 -3.82 -3.96 -0.36
CA PRO A 71 -2.40 -4.25 -0.56
C PRO A 71 -1.99 -4.10 -2.02
N ALA A 72 -0.92 -3.33 -2.28
CA ALA A 72 -0.45 -3.04 -3.63
C ALA A 72 -0.08 -4.30 -4.44
N MET A 73 0.47 -5.31 -3.77
CA MET A 73 0.85 -6.58 -4.41
C MET A 73 -0.36 -7.47 -4.75
N HIS A 74 -1.55 -7.15 -4.25
CA HIS A 74 -2.75 -7.97 -4.44
C HIS A 74 -3.72 -7.38 -5.46
N SER A 75 -3.98 -6.09 -5.38
CA SER A 75 -5.11 -5.45 -6.07
C SER A 75 -4.67 -4.60 -7.27
N ARG A 76 -5.62 -4.27 -8.14
CA ARG A 76 -5.48 -3.22 -9.16
C ARG A 76 -5.65 -1.86 -8.49
N ALA A 77 -4.88 -0.88 -8.97
CA ALA A 77 -5.00 0.49 -8.51
C ALA A 77 -6.13 1.22 -9.23
N PHE A 78 -6.88 2.01 -8.48
CA PHE A 78 -7.73 3.06 -9.03
C PHE A 78 -6.90 4.36 -9.05
N LEU A 79 -6.81 4.96 -10.23
CA LEU A 79 -6.05 6.17 -10.48
C LEU A 79 -7.03 7.36 -10.55
N PRO A 80 -7.02 8.27 -9.57
CA PRO A 80 -7.79 9.50 -9.65
C PRO A 80 -7.44 10.27 -10.92
N SER A 81 -8.46 10.79 -11.61
CA SER A 81 -8.23 11.52 -12.86
C SER A 81 -7.56 12.88 -12.59
N PRO A 82 -6.87 13.46 -13.59
CA PRO A 82 -6.40 14.84 -13.51
C PRO A 82 -7.55 15.82 -13.24
N ARG A 83 -8.74 15.57 -13.81
CA ARG A 83 -9.93 16.40 -13.61
C ARG A 83 -10.37 16.45 -12.15
N LEU A 84 -10.37 15.30 -11.46
CA LEU A 84 -10.69 15.22 -10.03
C LEU A 84 -9.60 15.92 -9.19
N LEU A 85 -8.32 15.70 -9.52
CA LEU A 85 -7.21 16.33 -8.81
C LEU A 85 -7.27 17.86 -8.95
N ASP A 86 -7.45 18.38 -10.16
CA ASP A 86 -7.58 19.83 -10.43
C ASP A 86 -8.78 20.44 -9.70
N LEU A 87 -9.93 19.76 -9.72
CA LEU A 87 -11.13 20.20 -9.02
C LEU A 87 -10.84 20.36 -7.52
N VAL A 88 -10.28 19.34 -6.91
CA VAL A 88 -10.00 19.33 -5.46
C VAL A 88 -8.97 20.41 -5.10
N GLN A 89 -7.89 20.52 -5.86
CA GLN A 89 -6.83 21.51 -5.64
C GLN A 89 -7.33 22.95 -5.87
N SER A 90 -8.28 23.15 -6.77
CA SER A 90 -8.88 24.48 -7.01
C SER A 90 -9.82 24.93 -5.91
N VAL A 91 -10.34 24.02 -5.10
CA VAL A 91 -11.37 24.29 -4.07
C VAL A 91 -10.79 24.28 -2.66
N VAL A 92 -9.88 23.33 -2.38
CA VAL A 92 -9.33 23.11 -1.05
C VAL A 92 -7.91 23.68 -0.97
N PRO A 93 -7.56 24.53 0.03
CA PRO A 93 -6.19 24.98 0.24
C PRO A 93 -5.24 23.79 0.45
N GLN A 94 -4.19 23.68 -0.35
CA GLN A 94 -3.24 22.54 -0.32
C GLN A 94 -1.90 22.87 0.35
N GLY A 95 -1.47 24.12 0.33
CA GLY A 95 -0.14 24.53 0.80
C GLY A 95 -0.05 24.80 2.30
N ASP A 96 -1.16 24.94 3.02
CA ASP A 96 -1.22 25.29 4.43
C ASP A 96 -2.26 24.41 5.15
N GLU A 97 -1.78 23.57 6.05
CA GLU A 97 -2.60 22.65 6.83
C GLU A 97 -3.65 23.38 7.68
N ARG A 98 -3.34 24.57 8.22
CA ARG A 98 -4.27 25.37 9.01
C ARG A 98 -5.42 25.90 8.18
N GLN A 99 -5.11 26.39 6.97
CA GLN A 99 -6.13 26.87 6.03
C GLN A 99 -7.02 25.71 5.56
N ALA A 100 -6.43 24.57 5.22
CA ALA A 100 -7.18 23.38 4.86
C ALA A 100 -8.06 22.91 6.03
N HIS A 101 -7.53 22.92 7.25
CA HIS A 101 -8.31 22.58 8.43
C HIS A 101 -9.50 23.53 8.62
N ALA A 102 -9.28 24.86 8.52
CA ALA A 102 -10.36 25.87 8.59
C ALA A 102 -11.42 25.67 7.50
N PHE A 103 -10.99 25.29 6.27
CA PHE A 103 -11.91 24.96 5.19
C PHE A 103 -12.88 23.83 5.57
N PHE A 104 -12.37 22.74 6.17
CA PHE A 104 -13.18 21.57 6.56
C PHE A 104 -14.01 21.80 7.84
N GLN A 105 -13.70 22.83 8.63
CA GLN A 105 -14.54 23.22 9.79
C GLN A 105 -15.85 23.89 9.34
N ASN A 106 -15.95 24.35 8.11
CA ASN A 106 -17.16 24.97 7.58
C ASN A 106 -17.96 23.94 6.76
N PRO A 107 -19.15 23.49 7.27
CA PRO A 107 -19.96 22.49 6.57
C PRO A 107 -20.34 22.89 5.14
N ALA A 108 -20.63 24.18 4.89
CA ALA A 108 -21.00 24.68 3.56
C ALA A 108 -19.87 24.53 2.53
N ASN A 109 -18.59 24.60 2.96
CA ASN A 109 -17.46 24.33 2.10
C ASN A 109 -17.40 22.85 1.71
N VAL A 110 -17.63 21.96 2.70
CA VAL A 110 -17.63 20.51 2.47
C VAL A 110 -18.79 20.11 1.56
N GLU A 111 -19.99 20.63 1.80
CA GLU A 111 -21.16 20.37 0.94
C GLU A 111 -20.91 20.81 -0.50
N ARG A 112 -20.35 22.02 -0.69
CA ARG A 112 -20.01 22.54 -2.03
C ARG A 112 -18.95 21.69 -2.72
N LEU A 113 -17.91 21.25 -2.01
CA LEU A 113 -16.90 20.35 -2.53
C LEU A 113 -17.54 19.02 -2.96
N MET A 114 -18.35 18.45 -2.10
CA MET A 114 -19.02 17.17 -2.37
C MET A 114 -19.97 17.27 -3.56
N ALA A 115 -20.78 18.34 -3.65
CA ALA A 115 -21.67 18.54 -4.78
C ALA A 115 -20.92 18.61 -6.12
N ARG A 116 -19.72 19.20 -6.12
CA ARG A 116 -18.87 19.25 -7.33
C ARG A 116 -18.25 17.90 -7.67
N ILE A 117 -17.88 17.10 -6.66
CA ILE A 117 -17.36 15.74 -6.85
C ILE A 117 -18.49 14.82 -7.34
N ASP A 118 -19.67 14.88 -6.73
CA ASP A 118 -20.84 14.07 -7.08
C ASP A 118 -21.38 14.38 -8.50
N ALA A 119 -21.05 15.55 -9.04
CA ALA A 119 -21.39 15.93 -10.42
C ALA A 119 -20.43 15.37 -11.48
N LEU A 120 -19.30 14.78 -11.08
CA LEU A 120 -18.36 14.15 -12.01
C LEU A 120 -18.90 12.80 -12.49
N SER A 121 -18.67 12.50 -13.78
CA SER A 121 -18.93 11.16 -14.30
C SER A 121 -17.93 10.14 -13.72
N PRO A 122 -18.21 8.83 -13.79
CA PRO A 122 -17.25 7.81 -13.36
C PRO A 122 -15.88 7.95 -14.01
N GLU A 123 -15.83 8.30 -15.30
CA GLU A 123 -14.60 8.51 -16.08
C GLU A 123 -13.85 9.76 -15.62
N GLU A 124 -14.57 10.79 -15.21
CA GLU A 124 -13.99 12.02 -14.65
C GLU A 124 -13.49 11.84 -13.22
N LEU A 125 -13.99 10.86 -12.49
CA LEU A 125 -13.45 10.49 -11.17
C LEU A 125 -12.11 9.78 -11.29
N GLY A 126 -11.93 8.90 -12.28
CA GLY A 126 -10.71 8.16 -12.51
C GLY A 126 -10.92 6.83 -13.22
N ALA A 127 -9.86 6.05 -13.29
CA ALA A 127 -9.89 4.76 -13.97
C ALA A 127 -9.07 3.70 -13.22
N MET A 128 -9.35 2.43 -13.49
CA MET A 128 -8.48 1.35 -13.04
C MET A 128 -7.20 1.32 -13.88
N GLU A 129 -6.06 1.08 -13.23
CA GLU A 129 -4.80 0.83 -13.95
C GLU A 129 -4.97 -0.32 -14.97
N SER A 130 -4.23 -0.26 -16.09
CA SER A 130 -4.18 -1.36 -17.04
C SER A 130 -3.45 -2.57 -16.44
N ASP A 131 -3.57 -3.75 -17.09
CA ASP A 131 -2.84 -4.94 -16.67
C ASP A 131 -1.32 -4.75 -16.81
N GLU A 132 -0.89 -4.06 -17.87
CA GLU A 132 0.51 -3.73 -18.13
C GLU A 132 1.07 -2.77 -17.07
N ALA A 133 0.31 -1.73 -16.72
CA ALA A 133 0.71 -0.77 -15.69
C ALA A 133 0.81 -1.45 -14.31
N ARG A 134 -0.15 -2.32 -13.99
CA ARG A 134 -0.13 -3.13 -12.77
C ARG A 134 1.11 -4.03 -12.71
N GLU A 135 1.39 -4.76 -13.79
CA GLU A 135 2.55 -5.64 -13.87
C GLU A 135 3.86 -4.86 -13.73
N ALA A 136 3.98 -3.71 -14.42
CA ALA A 136 5.14 -2.84 -14.34
C ALA A 136 5.36 -2.31 -12.91
N ARG A 137 4.31 -1.84 -12.24
CA ARG A 137 4.35 -1.37 -10.86
C ARG A 137 4.80 -2.48 -9.90
N ILE A 138 4.22 -3.66 -10.00
CA ILE A 138 4.57 -4.81 -9.17
C ILE A 138 6.03 -5.22 -9.41
N ARG A 139 6.46 -5.27 -10.67
CA ARG A 139 7.83 -5.60 -11.05
C ARG A 139 8.82 -4.58 -10.49
N SER A 140 8.55 -3.30 -10.62
CA SER A 140 9.40 -2.22 -10.09
C SER A 140 9.62 -2.37 -8.58
N GLU A 141 8.54 -2.50 -7.83
CA GLU A 141 8.56 -2.66 -6.37
C GLU A 141 9.37 -3.88 -5.92
N LEU A 142 9.17 -5.01 -6.56
CA LEU A 142 9.88 -6.26 -6.24
C LEU A 142 11.34 -6.23 -6.67
N SER A 143 11.65 -5.61 -7.83
CA SER A 143 13.02 -5.48 -8.33
C SER A 143 13.84 -4.56 -7.43
N GLU A 144 13.28 -3.44 -6.98
CA GLU A 144 13.94 -2.54 -6.05
C GLU A 144 14.24 -3.24 -4.72
N CYS A 145 13.26 -3.98 -4.18
CA CYS A 145 13.44 -4.76 -2.96
C CYS A 145 14.54 -5.81 -3.12
N ALA A 146 14.50 -6.61 -4.20
CA ALA A 146 15.49 -7.64 -4.45
C ALA A 146 16.91 -7.07 -4.62
N ALA A 147 17.04 -6.00 -5.39
CA ALA A 147 18.34 -5.34 -5.62
C ALA A 147 18.91 -4.74 -4.34
N THR A 148 18.07 -4.07 -3.54
CA THR A 148 18.49 -3.50 -2.26
C THR A 148 18.96 -4.59 -1.29
N LEU A 149 18.19 -5.67 -1.12
CA LEU A 149 18.59 -6.76 -0.25
C LEU A 149 19.87 -7.45 -0.72
N ALA A 150 20.01 -7.71 -2.03
CA ALA A 150 21.21 -8.32 -2.57
C ALA A 150 22.46 -7.44 -2.37
N ARG A 151 22.33 -6.13 -2.56
CA ARG A 151 23.42 -5.18 -2.30
C ARG A 151 23.81 -5.13 -0.83
N GLU A 152 22.83 -5.04 0.04
CA GLU A 152 23.09 -4.85 1.48
C GLU A 152 23.53 -6.13 2.20
N LEU A 153 23.05 -7.30 1.78
CA LEU A 153 23.37 -8.58 2.40
C LEU A 153 24.55 -9.30 1.71
N GLY A 154 24.89 -8.89 0.46
CA GLY A 154 25.93 -9.54 -0.32
C GLY A 154 25.48 -10.82 -1.05
N HIS A 155 24.20 -11.17 -0.97
CA HIS A 155 23.62 -12.35 -1.62
C HIS A 155 22.14 -12.15 -1.90
N PRO A 156 21.55 -12.87 -2.89
CA PRO A 156 20.12 -12.77 -3.18
C PRO A 156 19.28 -13.44 -2.08
N VAL A 157 18.19 -12.77 -1.68
CA VAL A 157 17.17 -13.31 -0.78
C VAL A 157 16.13 -14.09 -1.58
N ARG A 158 15.80 -15.31 -1.16
CA ARG A 158 14.87 -16.21 -1.86
C ARG A 158 13.46 -16.27 -1.27
N SER A 159 13.27 -15.67 -0.11
CA SER A 159 12.00 -15.68 0.62
C SER A 159 11.35 -14.31 0.62
N LEU A 160 10.05 -14.27 0.40
CA LEU A 160 9.24 -13.06 0.37
C LEU A 160 8.01 -13.22 1.26
N CYS A 161 7.87 -12.33 2.21
CA CYS A 161 6.69 -12.17 3.03
C CYS A 161 5.79 -11.10 2.42
N TRP A 162 4.59 -11.46 2.02
CA TRP A 162 3.68 -10.48 1.42
C TRP A 162 3.20 -9.46 2.44
N PRO A 163 3.20 -8.14 2.11
CA PRO A 163 2.50 -7.14 2.88
C PRO A 163 1.06 -7.58 3.16
N TRP A 164 0.62 -7.47 4.41
CA TRP A 164 -0.68 -7.97 4.90
C TRP A 164 -0.98 -9.44 4.55
N GLY A 165 0.05 -10.21 4.19
CA GLY A 165 -0.10 -11.61 3.79
C GLY A 165 -0.76 -11.83 2.43
N ARG A 166 -0.84 -10.82 1.57
CA ARG A 166 -1.57 -10.89 0.32
C ARG A 166 -0.70 -10.56 -0.90
N GLY A 167 -0.45 -11.56 -1.72
CA GLY A 167 0.13 -11.44 -3.06
C GLY A 167 -0.82 -12.00 -4.11
N SER A 168 -0.93 -11.35 -5.27
CA SER A 168 -1.67 -11.86 -6.42
C SER A 168 -0.84 -12.88 -7.21
N ASP A 169 -1.48 -13.58 -8.14
CA ASP A 169 -0.76 -14.50 -9.04
C ASP A 169 0.23 -13.75 -9.93
N VAL A 170 -0.12 -12.54 -10.38
CA VAL A 170 0.79 -11.65 -11.10
C VAL A 170 2.01 -11.31 -10.24
N ALA A 171 1.80 -10.89 -9.00
CA ALA A 171 2.91 -10.57 -8.08
C ALA A 171 3.78 -11.80 -7.82
N ARG A 172 3.19 -12.97 -7.70
CA ARG A 172 3.91 -14.24 -7.51
C ARG A 172 4.73 -14.63 -8.72
N ALA A 173 4.18 -14.42 -9.93
CA ALA A 173 4.88 -14.66 -11.17
C ALA A 173 6.10 -13.72 -11.32
N GLU A 174 5.93 -12.43 -11.08
CA GLU A 174 7.02 -11.46 -11.14
C GLU A 174 8.10 -11.74 -10.06
N ALA A 175 7.70 -12.07 -8.84
CA ALA A 175 8.63 -12.43 -7.78
C ALA A 175 9.49 -13.67 -8.16
N ARG A 176 8.89 -14.68 -8.81
CA ARG A 176 9.64 -15.86 -9.27
C ARG A 176 10.68 -15.51 -10.34
N LYS A 177 10.37 -14.60 -11.26
CA LYS A 177 11.34 -14.11 -12.26
C LYS A 177 12.57 -13.47 -11.60
N LEU A 178 12.39 -12.88 -10.42
CA LEU A 178 13.45 -12.25 -9.62
C LEU A 178 14.16 -13.23 -8.65
N GLY A 179 13.82 -14.52 -8.70
CA GLY A 179 14.48 -15.56 -7.90
C GLY A 179 13.83 -15.86 -6.54
N PHE A 180 12.72 -15.21 -6.20
CA PHE A 180 11.97 -15.58 -5.00
C PHE A 180 11.27 -16.93 -5.22
N SER A 181 11.44 -17.85 -4.28
CA SER A 181 10.91 -19.21 -4.36
C SER A 181 10.04 -19.61 -3.16
N VAL A 182 10.14 -18.87 -2.05
CA VAL A 182 9.37 -19.13 -0.83
C VAL A 182 8.52 -17.91 -0.49
N PHE A 183 7.22 -18.12 -0.31
CA PHE A 183 6.24 -17.03 -0.07
C PHE A 183 5.50 -17.23 1.23
N PHE A 184 5.63 -16.26 2.15
CA PHE A 184 4.97 -16.26 3.45
C PHE A 184 3.69 -15.42 3.42
N GLU A 185 2.68 -15.95 4.11
CA GLU A 185 1.39 -15.29 4.35
C GLU A 185 1.22 -14.94 5.85
N THR A 186 0.16 -14.22 6.18
CA THR A 186 -0.19 -13.92 7.58
C THR A 186 -0.98 -15.04 8.25
N ARG A 187 -1.42 -16.04 7.50
CA ARG A 187 -2.15 -17.20 8.04
C ARG A 187 -1.26 -17.97 9.00
N MET A 188 -1.79 -18.23 10.19
CA MET A 188 -1.07 -19.03 11.22
C MET A 188 -1.36 -20.51 11.06
N GLY A 189 -0.43 -21.35 11.52
CA GLY A 189 -0.59 -22.80 11.58
C GLY A 189 0.62 -23.57 11.08
N ALA A 190 0.54 -24.89 11.20
CA ALA A 190 1.56 -25.80 10.69
C ALA A 190 1.58 -25.80 9.15
N ASN A 191 2.76 -25.98 8.60
CA ASN A 191 2.97 -26.13 7.16
C ASN A 191 3.08 -27.61 6.79
N PRO A 192 2.51 -28.05 5.66
CA PRO A 192 2.81 -29.38 5.14
C PRO A 192 4.29 -29.45 4.71
N PRO A 193 4.88 -30.65 4.70
CA PRO A 193 6.24 -30.85 4.20
C PRO A 193 6.40 -30.26 2.78
N GLY A 194 7.51 -29.54 2.53
CA GLY A 194 7.81 -28.95 1.22
C GLY A 194 6.99 -27.70 0.86
N ALA A 195 6.20 -27.14 1.79
CA ALA A 195 5.47 -25.91 1.53
C ALA A 195 6.43 -24.77 1.17
N SER A 196 6.26 -24.19 -0.02
CA SER A 196 7.02 -23.03 -0.48
C SER A 196 6.12 -21.87 -0.94
N VAL A 197 4.84 -22.17 -1.23
CA VAL A 197 3.81 -21.21 -1.60
C VAL A 197 2.79 -21.15 -0.48
N ALA A 198 2.40 -19.95 -0.06
CA ALA A 198 1.48 -19.75 1.06
C ALA A 198 1.98 -20.34 2.40
N VAL A 199 3.26 -20.18 2.68
CA VAL A 199 3.87 -20.65 3.92
C VAL A 199 3.26 -19.90 5.10
N ARG A 200 2.69 -20.68 6.02
CA ARG A 200 2.09 -20.17 7.25
C ARG A 200 3.17 -19.83 8.26
N ARG A 201 2.91 -18.87 9.13
CA ARG A 201 3.86 -18.43 10.15
C ARG A 201 3.18 -18.30 11.51
N PHE A 202 3.98 -18.36 12.57
CA PHE A 202 3.55 -18.01 13.90
C PHE A 202 4.06 -16.62 14.26
N LYS A 203 3.22 -15.83 14.90
CA LYS A 203 3.63 -14.54 15.44
C LYS A 203 4.27 -14.79 16.81
N ALA A 204 5.55 -14.46 16.95
CA ALA A 204 6.18 -14.40 18.26
C ALA A 204 5.44 -13.33 19.08
N ARG A 205 5.08 -13.67 20.30
CA ARG A 205 4.44 -12.76 21.25
C ARG A 205 5.31 -12.70 22.49
N ASP A 206 5.42 -11.52 23.05
CA ASP A 206 6.06 -11.32 24.35
C ASP A 206 5.10 -11.79 25.47
N LYS A 207 4.94 -13.11 25.54
CA LYS A 207 4.20 -13.80 26.61
C LYS A 207 5.04 -14.96 27.11
N SER A 208 5.17 -15.08 28.42
CA SER A 208 5.77 -16.25 29.03
C SER A 208 5.04 -17.51 28.53
N TRP A 209 5.80 -18.50 28.15
CA TRP A 209 5.30 -19.84 27.88
C TRP A 209 5.07 -20.51 29.25
N ALA A 210 3.89 -20.30 29.80
CA ALA A 210 3.42 -21.01 30.98
C ALA A 210 2.36 -22.02 30.54
#